data_5525d38749d9e4f4bb81a647e6d908e8
#
_entry.id   5525d38749d9e4f4bb81a647e6d908e8
#
_cell.length_a   1.000
_cell.length_b   1.000
_cell.length_c   1.000
_cell.angle_alpha   90.00
_cell.angle_beta   90.00
_cell.angle_gamma   90.00
#
_symmetry.space_group_name_H-M   'P 1'
#
loop_
_entity.id
_entity.type
_entity.pdbx_description
1 polymer ?
#
loop_
_entity_poly.entity_id
_entity_poly.type
_entity_poly.pdbx_seq_one_letter_code
_entity_poly.pdbx_strand_id
1 'polypeptide(L)'
;RYRKIYLKKVGNKFQSSILDDHKVIKFLKPKIKLGGCIIDCQSSNFFARRDWFSAVFVARTDLSILYDRLEHKGYTGSSLKNNIECELFEVMLLEAYKSFRPKIVYEIYNNTEEDIVENVEFIISILNKKKSVS
;
A
#
# COMPACT_ATOMS: atom_id res chain seq x y z
N ARG A 1 7.47 -18.96 1.70
CA ARG A 1 7.34 -18.28 0.41
C ARG A 1 6.06 -17.45 0.43
N TYR A 2 6.17 -16.13 0.30
CA TYR A 2 5.00 -15.23 0.25
C TYR A 2 4.40 -15.22 -1.14
N ARG A 3 3.05 -15.19 -1.22
CA ARG A 3 2.31 -15.02 -2.47
C ARG A 3 1.89 -13.56 -2.62
N LYS A 4 2.27 -12.91 -3.71
CA LYS A 4 1.82 -11.56 -4.04
C LYS A 4 0.46 -11.64 -4.75
N ILE A 5 -0.51 -10.90 -4.24
CA ILE A 5 -1.84 -10.79 -4.84
C ILE A 5 -1.94 -9.39 -5.44
N TYR A 6 -2.12 -9.35 -6.75
CA TYR A 6 -2.32 -8.10 -7.48
C TYR A 6 -3.81 -7.81 -7.59
N LEU A 7 -4.22 -6.65 -7.13
CA LEU A 7 -5.53 -6.10 -7.41
C LEU A 7 -5.44 -5.29 -8.70
N LYS A 8 -5.74 -5.92 -9.84
CA LYS A 8 -5.72 -5.23 -11.12
C LYS A 8 -6.90 -4.28 -11.19
N LYS A 9 -6.66 -2.97 -11.33
CA LYS A 9 -7.68 -2.02 -11.72
C LYS A 9 -8.20 -2.40 -13.11
N VAL A 10 -9.45 -2.79 -13.19
CA VAL A 10 -10.17 -2.90 -14.46
C VAL A 10 -10.85 -1.55 -14.67
N GLY A 11 -10.33 -0.73 -15.55
CA GLY A 11 -10.91 0.57 -15.85
C GLY A 11 -10.36 1.17 -17.13
N ASN A 12 -11.25 1.73 -17.92
CA ASN A 12 -10.96 2.50 -19.13
C ASN A 12 -10.09 3.72 -18.81
N LYS A 13 -9.39 4.21 -19.81
CA LYS A 13 -8.34 5.22 -19.80
C LYS A 13 -8.60 6.53 -19.04
N PHE A 14 -9.79 6.80 -18.51
CA PHE A 14 -10.15 8.08 -17.87
C PHE A 14 -11.10 7.98 -16.66
N GLN A 15 -11.45 6.80 -16.19
CA GLN A 15 -12.25 6.68 -14.97
C GLN A 15 -11.53 5.76 -13.97
N SER A 16 -11.25 6.30 -12.78
CA SER A 16 -10.89 5.49 -11.63
C SER A 16 -12.05 4.53 -11.35
N SER A 17 -11.87 3.27 -11.67
CA SER A 17 -12.87 2.25 -11.33
C SER A 17 -13.00 2.21 -9.83
N ILE A 18 -14.17 2.56 -9.32
CA ILE A 18 -14.53 2.30 -7.94
C ILE A 18 -14.54 0.79 -7.79
N LEU A 19 -13.57 0.26 -7.05
CA LEU A 19 -13.55 -1.15 -6.69
C LEU A 19 -14.73 -1.40 -5.75
N ASP A 20 -15.52 -2.42 -6.05
CA ASP A 20 -16.55 -2.89 -5.14
C ASP A 20 -15.85 -3.58 -3.94
N ASP A 21 -15.76 -2.86 -2.83
CA ASP A 21 -15.08 -3.30 -1.61
C ASP A 21 -15.54 -4.66 -1.14
N HIS A 22 -16.83 -4.96 -1.24
CA HIS A 22 -17.40 -6.23 -0.83
C HIS A 22 -16.89 -7.39 -1.70
N LYS A 23 -16.80 -7.18 -3.01
CA LYS A 23 -16.28 -8.19 -3.94
C LYS A 23 -14.79 -8.44 -3.72
N VAL A 24 -14.02 -7.37 -3.53
CA VAL A 24 -12.58 -7.45 -3.23
C VAL A 24 -12.35 -8.23 -1.94
N ILE A 25 -13.07 -7.88 -0.88
CA ILE A 25 -12.95 -8.56 0.41
C ILE A 25 -13.36 -10.02 0.31
N LYS A 26 -14.47 -10.33 -0.35
CA LYS A 26 -14.94 -11.71 -0.56
C LYS A 26 -13.90 -12.55 -1.30
N PHE A 27 -13.24 -11.97 -2.30
CA PHE A 27 -12.18 -12.63 -3.07
C PHE A 27 -10.89 -12.85 -2.25
N LEU A 28 -10.50 -11.87 -1.44
CA LEU A 28 -9.24 -11.90 -0.70
C LEU A 28 -9.31 -12.69 0.60
N LYS A 29 -10.45 -12.66 1.28
CA LYS A 29 -10.62 -13.29 2.61
C LYS A 29 -10.13 -14.74 2.69
N PRO A 30 -10.48 -15.67 1.78
CA PRO A 30 -9.99 -17.03 1.84
C PRO A 30 -8.48 -17.14 1.62
N LYS A 31 -7.90 -16.25 0.79
CA LYS A 31 -6.46 -16.22 0.49
C LYS A 31 -5.65 -15.70 1.66
N ILE A 32 -6.14 -14.66 2.34
CA ILE A 32 -5.52 -14.08 3.54
C ILE A 32 -5.54 -15.10 4.69
N LYS A 33 -6.64 -15.81 4.88
CA LYS A 33 -6.75 -16.84 5.92
C LYS A 33 -5.72 -17.99 5.78
N LEU A 34 -5.26 -18.26 4.57
CA LEU A 34 -4.19 -19.23 4.34
C LEU A 34 -2.81 -18.71 4.79
N GLY A 35 -2.69 -17.43 5.07
CA GLY A 35 -1.43 -16.78 5.45
C GLY A 35 -0.41 -16.68 4.31
N GLY A 36 0.73 -16.07 4.60
CA GLY A 36 1.83 -15.93 3.64
C GLY A 36 1.51 -15.07 2.43
N CYS A 37 0.61 -14.10 2.56
CA CYS A 37 0.21 -13.17 1.49
C CYS A 37 0.86 -11.80 1.67
N ILE A 38 1.22 -11.18 0.56
CA ILE A 38 1.51 -9.75 0.46
C ILE A 38 0.45 -9.15 -0.46
N ILE A 39 -0.19 -8.07 0.01
CA ILE A 39 -1.19 -7.33 -0.75
C ILE A 39 -0.60 -5.97 -1.09
N ASP A 40 -0.58 -5.67 -2.39
CA ASP A 40 -0.18 -4.37 -2.91
C ASP A 40 -1.44 -3.63 -3.37
N CYS A 41 -1.73 -2.48 -2.75
CA CYS A 41 -2.91 -1.68 -3.05
C CYS A 41 -2.63 -0.19 -2.85
N GLN A 42 -3.37 0.64 -3.55
CA GLN A 42 -3.23 2.08 -3.46
C GLN A 42 -3.78 2.66 -2.15
N SER A 43 -4.85 2.07 -1.62
CA SER A 43 -5.48 2.49 -0.36
C SER A 43 -5.74 1.28 0.52
N SER A 44 -5.52 1.43 1.80
CA SER A 44 -5.76 0.41 2.81
C SER A 44 -7.19 0.42 3.37
N ASN A 45 -8.01 1.38 2.96
CA ASN A 45 -9.33 1.63 3.51
C ASN A 45 -10.30 0.43 3.39
N PHE A 46 -10.14 -0.41 2.36
CA PHE A 46 -10.91 -1.67 2.20
C PHE A 46 -10.78 -2.61 3.40
N PHE A 47 -9.68 -2.53 4.11
CA PHE A 47 -9.33 -3.46 5.18
C PHE A 47 -9.57 -2.87 6.57
N ALA A 48 -10.25 -1.74 6.65
CA ALA A 48 -10.53 -1.04 7.89
C ALA A 48 -11.09 -1.98 8.97
N ARG A 49 -10.50 -1.91 10.18
CA ARG A 49 -10.88 -2.71 11.37
C ARG A 49 -10.78 -4.23 11.21
N ARG A 50 -9.89 -4.72 10.36
CA ARG A 50 -9.69 -6.15 10.16
C ARG A 50 -8.32 -6.58 10.68
N ASP A 51 -8.30 -7.54 11.58
CA ASP A 51 -7.09 -8.15 12.14
C ASP A 51 -6.48 -9.21 11.20
N TRP A 52 -6.42 -8.87 9.91
CA TRP A 52 -5.95 -9.81 8.90
C TRP A 52 -4.45 -9.68 8.62
N PHE A 53 -3.85 -8.59 9.05
CA PHE A 53 -2.48 -8.25 8.72
C PHE A 53 -1.60 -8.18 9.96
N SER A 54 -0.43 -8.76 9.84
CA SER A 54 0.60 -8.66 10.87
C SER A 54 1.47 -7.41 10.72
N ALA A 55 1.55 -6.85 9.53
CA ALA A 55 2.24 -5.60 9.26
C ALA A 55 1.62 -4.87 8.06
N VAL A 56 1.65 -3.55 8.10
CA VAL A 56 1.21 -2.65 7.03
C VAL A 56 2.34 -1.65 6.77
N PHE A 57 2.82 -1.58 5.55
CA PHE A 57 3.87 -0.67 5.15
C PHE A 57 3.31 0.39 4.22
N VAL A 58 3.47 1.66 4.60
CA VAL A 58 3.04 2.80 3.80
C VAL A 58 4.27 3.39 3.11
N ALA A 59 4.35 3.23 1.80
CA ALA A 59 5.44 3.77 1.01
C ALA A 59 5.24 5.27 0.79
N ARG A 60 6.25 6.05 1.16
CA ARG A 60 6.32 7.51 1.02
C ARG A 60 7.39 7.88 0.00
N THR A 61 7.21 9.00 -0.65
CA THR A 61 8.19 9.53 -1.61
C THR A 61 8.21 11.06 -1.50
N ASP A 62 9.40 11.66 -1.60
CA ASP A 62 9.54 13.11 -1.65
C ASP A 62 8.76 13.69 -2.83
N LEU A 63 8.11 14.84 -2.62
CA LEU A 63 7.16 15.41 -3.59
C LEU A 63 7.77 15.67 -4.96
N SER A 64 9.01 16.14 -5.02
CA SER A 64 9.71 16.38 -6.29
C SER A 64 9.93 15.10 -7.07
N ILE A 65 10.38 14.06 -6.39
CA ILE A 65 10.63 12.74 -6.98
C ILE A 65 9.30 12.10 -7.42
N LEU A 66 8.26 12.22 -6.60
CA LEU A 66 6.93 11.73 -6.91
C LEU A 66 6.37 12.43 -8.16
N TYR A 67 6.52 13.75 -8.23
CA TYR A 67 6.07 14.54 -9.38
C TYR A 67 6.70 14.02 -10.68
N ASP A 68 8.02 13.89 -10.72
CA ASP A 68 8.75 13.43 -11.89
C ASP A 68 8.32 12.00 -12.30
N ARG A 69 8.15 11.11 -11.32
CA ARG A 69 7.71 9.74 -11.57
C ARG A 69 6.29 9.66 -12.14
N LEU A 70 5.38 10.48 -11.64
CA LEU A 70 4.00 10.54 -12.11
C LEU A 70 3.93 11.14 -13.51
N GLU A 71 4.67 12.21 -13.77
CA GLU A 71 4.74 12.84 -15.09
C GLU A 71 5.29 11.87 -16.14
N HIS A 72 6.37 11.16 -15.85
CA HIS A 72 6.91 10.08 -16.72
C HIS A 72 5.92 8.94 -16.97
N LYS A 73 4.99 8.69 -16.03
CA LYS A 73 3.91 7.71 -16.20
C LYS A 73 2.71 8.24 -16.98
N GLY A 74 2.74 9.50 -17.41
CA GLY A 74 1.70 10.13 -18.19
C GLY A 74 0.55 10.75 -17.38
N TYR A 75 0.72 10.94 -16.07
CA TYR A 75 -0.23 11.70 -15.26
C TYR A 75 -0.12 13.18 -15.58
N THR A 76 -1.25 13.84 -15.79
CA THR A 76 -1.33 15.27 -16.11
C THR A 76 -2.52 15.93 -15.43
N GLY A 77 -2.55 17.28 -15.41
CA GLY A 77 -3.69 18.07 -14.94
C GLY A 77 -4.15 17.70 -13.53
N SER A 78 -5.46 17.55 -13.36
CA SER A 78 -6.08 17.24 -12.06
C SER A 78 -5.64 15.90 -11.49
N SER A 79 -5.38 14.91 -12.33
CA SER A 79 -4.92 13.59 -11.88
C SER A 79 -3.52 13.66 -11.26
N LEU A 80 -2.59 14.41 -11.87
CA LEU A 80 -1.26 14.66 -11.31
C LEU A 80 -1.36 15.43 -10.00
N LYS A 81 -2.11 16.52 -9.98
CA LYS A 81 -2.33 17.37 -8.80
C LYS A 81 -2.89 16.56 -7.64
N ASN A 82 -3.95 15.77 -7.87
CA ASN A 82 -4.58 14.99 -6.81
C ASN A 82 -3.62 13.95 -6.18
N ASN A 83 -2.77 13.31 -6.99
CA ASN A 83 -1.79 12.36 -6.46
C ASN A 83 -0.72 13.06 -5.61
N ILE A 84 -0.25 14.25 -6.03
CA ILE A 84 0.71 15.04 -5.25
C ILE A 84 0.08 15.53 -3.94
N GLU A 85 -1.17 16.01 -3.97
CA GLU A 85 -1.89 16.43 -2.76
C GLU A 85 -2.12 15.28 -1.78
N CYS A 86 -2.41 14.07 -2.27
CA CYS A 86 -2.52 12.89 -1.42
C CYS A 86 -1.22 12.60 -0.65
N GLU A 87 -0.06 12.76 -1.29
CA GLU A 87 1.22 12.59 -0.60
C GLU A 87 1.51 13.76 0.34
N LEU A 88 1.30 15.00 -0.12
CA LEU A 88 1.52 16.21 0.67
C LEU A 88 0.72 16.20 1.99
N PHE A 89 -0.54 15.78 1.94
CA PHE A 89 -1.41 15.69 3.11
C PHE A 89 -1.36 14.33 3.81
N GLU A 90 -0.42 13.48 3.44
CA GLU A 90 -0.19 12.16 4.08
C GLU A 90 -1.44 11.26 4.12
N VAL A 91 -2.31 11.39 3.12
CA VAL A 91 -3.64 10.74 3.12
C VAL A 91 -3.53 9.22 3.33
N MET A 92 -2.61 8.56 2.62
CA MET A 92 -2.45 7.10 2.74
C MET A 92 -1.95 6.68 4.12
N LEU A 93 -1.04 7.45 4.72
CA LEU A 93 -0.51 7.20 6.05
C LEU A 93 -1.60 7.37 7.12
N LEU A 94 -2.37 8.46 7.03
CA LEU A 94 -3.49 8.72 7.96
C LEU A 94 -4.60 7.67 7.83
N GLU A 95 -4.91 7.21 6.60
CA GLU A 95 -5.85 6.11 6.38
C GLU A 95 -5.35 4.81 7.03
N ALA A 96 -4.06 4.49 6.89
CA ALA A 96 -3.48 3.32 7.51
C ALA A 96 -3.59 3.36 9.04
N TYR A 97 -3.28 4.48 9.68
CA TYR A 97 -3.42 4.64 11.13
C TYR A 97 -4.87 4.58 11.62
N LYS A 98 -5.83 5.02 10.81
CA LYS A 98 -7.27 4.89 11.11
C LYS A 98 -7.78 3.46 10.94
N SER A 99 -7.23 2.73 9.98
CA SER A 99 -7.70 1.40 9.59
C SER A 99 -7.08 0.27 10.40
N PHE A 100 -5.87 0.46 10.90
CA PHE A 100 -5.10 -0.57 11.58
C PHE A 100 -4.58 -0.11 12.94
N ARG A 101 -4.16 -1.07 13.77
CA ARG A 101 -3.50 -0.78 15.03
C ARG A 101 -2.15 -0.07 14.75
N PRO A 102 -1.85 1.06 15.39
CA PRO A 102 -0.62 1.83 15.12
C PRO A 102 0.67 1.01 15.20
N LYS A 103 0.72 0.02 16.10
CA LYS A 103 1.89 -0.85 16.30
C LYS A 103 2.24 -1.77 15.12
N ILE A 104 1.35 -1.90 14.13
CA ILE A 104 1.61 -2.70 12.92
C ILE A 104 1.78 -1.83 11.67
N VAL A 105 1.62 -0.51 11.79
CA VAL A 105 1.80 0.43 10.67
C VAL A 105 3.22 0.95 10.68
N TYR A 106 3.88 0.83 9.54
CA TYR A 106 5.26 1.25 9.33
C TYR A 106 5.33 2.16 8.12
N GLU A 107 5.99 3.30 8.29
CA GLU A 107 6.29 4.22 7.20
C GLU A 107 7.65 3.86 6.60
N ILE A 108 7.73 3.77 5.27
CA ILE A 108 8.96 3.50 4.54
C ILE A 108 9.12 4.51 3.41
N TYR A 109 10.32 5.04 3.21
CA TYR A 109 10.62 5.97 2.13
C TYR A 109 11.16 5.23 0.91
N ASN A 110 10.72 5.62 -0.27
CA ASN A 110 11.07 5.02 -1.54
C ASN A 110 11.51 6.09 -2.55
N ASN A 111 12.60 6.77 -2.23
CA ASN A 111 13.15 7.85 -3.05
C ASN A 111 14.20 7.32 -4.05
N THR A 112 15.06 6.40 -3.60
CA THR A 112 16.21 5.89 -4.35
C THR A 112 16.16 4.36 -4.50
N GLU A 113 17.06 3.79 -5.31
CA GLU A 113 17.20 2.35 -5.44
C GLU A 113 17.80 1.73 -4.16
N GLU A 114 18.66 2.48 -3.47
CA GLU A 114 19.21 2.08 -2.18
C GLU A 114 18.10 1.95 -1.13
N ASP A 115 17.15 2.87 -1.09
CA ASP A 115 16.00 2.79 -0.21
C ASP A 115 15.21 1.49 -0.41
N ILE A 116 15.13 0.99 -1.64
CA ILE A 116 14.42 -0.27 -1.93
C ILE A 116 15.11 -1.44 -1.20
N VAL A 117 16.44 -1.50 -1.24
CA VAL A 117 17.21 -2.55 -0.57
C VAL A 117 17.02 -2.48 0.94
N GLU A 118 17.21 -1.29 1.51
CA GLU A 118 17.02 -1.06 2.95
C GLU A 118 15.60 -1.38 3.42
N ASN A 119 14.59 -0.97 2.64
CA ASN A 119 13.18 -1.25 2.95
C ASN A 119 12.88 -2.75 2.91
N VAL A 120 13.43 -3.49 1.94
CA VAL A 120 13.25 -4.95 1.87
C VAL A 120 13.86 -5.63 3.08
N GLU A 121 15.08 -5.25 3.49
CA GLU A 121 15.72 -5.77 4.70
C GLU A 121 14.91 -5.44 5.96
N PHE A 122 14.42 -4.22 6.08
CA PHE A 122 13.56 -3.79 7.18
C PHE A 122 12.27 -4.61 7.24
N ILE A 123 11.57 -4.77 6.12
CA ILE A 123 10.34 -5.58 6.03
C ILE A 123 10.60 -7.02 6.48
N ILE A 124 11.68 -7.63 6.00
CA ILE A 124 12.07 -8.99 6.39
C ILE A 124 12.33 -9.07 7.88
N SER A 125 13.03 -8.09 8.46
CA SER A 125 13.32 -8.04 9.89
C SER A 125 12.04 -8.00 10.74
N ILE A 126 11.06 -7.18 10.35
CA ILE A 126 9.75 -7.08 11.02
C ILE A 126 8.98 -8.40 10.94
N LEU A 127 8.95 -9.03 9.77
CA LEU A 127 8.23 -10.29 9.57
C LEU A 127 8.85 -11.44 10.37
N ASN A 128 10.18 -11.49 10.46
CA ASN A 128 10.90 -12.50 11.25
C ASN A 128 10.63 -12.34 12.76
N LYS A 129 10.68 -11.11 13.28
CA LYS A 129 10.33 -10.83 14.68
C LYS A 129 8.92 -11.30 15.03
N LYS A 130 7.98 -11.15 14.12
CA LYS A 130 6.57 -11.56 14.34
C LYS A 130 6.37 -13.08 14.28
N LYS A 131 7.18 -13.80 13.52
CA LYS A 131 7.18 -15.27 13.50
C LYS A 131 7.74 -15.87 14.79
N SER A 132 8.73 -15.24 15.41
CA SER A 132 9.34 -15.73 16.65
C SER A 132 8.47 -15.52 17.90
N VAL A 133 7.41 -14.71 17.82
CA VAL A 133 6.49 -14.38 18.93
C VAL A 133 5.16 -15.15 18.82
N SER A 134 4.92 -15.79 17.70
CA SER A 134 3.75 -16.67 17.48
C SER A 134 4.12 -18.12 17.56
#